data_cae282520ebc458133337976ef5370db
#
_entry.id   cae282520ebc458133337976ef5370db
#
_cell.length_a   1.000
_cell.length_b   1.000
_cell.length_c   1.000
_cell.angle_alpha   90.00
_cell.angle_beta   90.00
_cell.angle_gamma   90.00
#
_symmetry.space_group_name_H-M   'P 1'
#
loop_
_entity.id
_entity.type
_entity.pdbx_description
1 polymer ?
#
loop_
_entity_poly.entity_id
_entity_poly.type
_entity_poly.pdbx_seq_one_letter_code
_entity_poly.pdbx_strand_id
1 'polypeptide(L)'
;IREMRVDSNELRYAKEFTKGNLMIASESNDNQMVRMAQNETHFGRYIPMDEVINNVEAVTEEDILELAESLFQGNRFALTLLGPVTDKHVFDDMLP
;
A
#
# COMPACT_ATOMS: atom_id res chain seq x y z
N ILE A 1 -1.08 -8.40 11.02
CA ILE A 1 -1.70 -7.08 10.81
C ILE A 1 -3.20 -7.12 11.11
N ARG A 2 -3.93 -8.12 10.61
CA ARG A 2 -5.38 -8.22 10.83
C ARG A 2 -5.78 -8.39 12.31
N GLU A 3 -5.01 -9.15 13.08
CA GLU A 3 -5.31 -9.46 14.48
C GLU A 3 -4.48 -8.63 15.47
N MET A 4 -3.42 -7.99 14.99
CA MET A 4 -2.50 -7.19 15.81
C MET A 4 -2.36 -5.80 15.19
N ARG A 5 -2.47 -4.78 16.01
CA ARG A 5 -2.21 -3.41 15.58
C ARG A 5 -0.75 -3.24 15.20
N VAL A 6 -0.52 -2.42 14.19
CA VAL A 6 0.82 -1.98 13.84
C VAL A 6 1.39 -1.15 14.99
N ASP A 7 2.64 -1.38 15.37
CA ASP A 7 3.31 -0.57 16.37
C ASP A 7 3.49 0.88 15.88
N SER A 8 3.29 1.84 16.79
CA SER A 8 3.40 3.26 16.47
C SER A 8 4.76 3.67 15.92
N ASN A 9 5.84 3.03 16.38
CA ASN A 9 7.17 3.26 15.85
C ASN A 9 7.32 2.71 14.43
N GLU A 10 6.77 1.54 14.16
CA GLU A 10 6.76 0.93 12.83
C GLU A 10 5.99 1.82 11.83
N LEU A 11 4.82 2.32 12.22
CA LEU A 11 4.07 3.26 11.41
C LEU A 11 4.84 4.55 11.14
N ARG A 12 5.50 5.11 12.16
CA ARG A 12 6.34 6.30 12.01
C ARG A 12 7.47 6.07 11.02
N TYR A 13 8.20 4.96 11.14
CA TYR A 13 9.28 4.64 10.19
C TYR A 13 8.76 4.45 8.77
N ALA A 14 7.63 3.79 8.59
CA ALA A 14 7.00 3.63 7.29
C ALA A 14 6.63 4.98 6.66
N LYS A 15 6.09 5.90 7.44
CA LYS A 15 5.77 7.27 6.99
C LYS A 15 7.03 8.03 6.55
N GLU A 16 8.08 8.02 7.38
CA GLU A 16 9.34 8.71 7.07
C GLU A 16 9.99 8.13 5.80
N PHE A 17 10.00 6.81 5.66
CA PHE A 17 10.50 6.14 4.47
C PHE A 17 9.70 6.53 3.21
N THR A 18 8.37 6.51 3.31
CA THR A 18 7.48 6.88 2.20
C THR A 18 7.66 8.33 1.79
N LYS A 19 7.71 9.25 2.74
CA LYS A 19 7.95 10.68 2.48
C LYS A 19 9.30 10.91 1.81
N GLY A 20 10.35 10.28 2.32
CA GLY A 20 11.69 10.37 1.73
C GLY A 20 11.71 9.93 0.27
N ASN A 21 11.10 8.80 -0.04
CA ASN A 21 10.99 8.30 -1.41
C ASN A 21 10.18 9.22 -2.32
N LEU A 22 9.07 9.76 -1.83
CA LEU A 22 8.24 10.70 -2.58
C LEU A 22 9.00 12.00 -2.91
N MET A 23 9.77 12.51 -1.97
CA MET A 23 10.59 13.71 -2.17
C MET A 23 11.67 13.47 -3.22
N ILE A 24 12.40 12.36 -3.15
CA ILE A 24 13.42 11.99 -4.14
C ILE A 24 12.78 11.81 -5.53
N ALA A 25 11.68 11.09 -5.60
CA ALA A 25 10.97 10.86 -6.87
C ALA A 25 10.45 12.17 -7.49
N SER A 26 10.12 13.17 -6.67
CA SER A 26 9.63 14.46 -7.14
C SER A 26 10.68 15.31 -7.84
N GLU A 27 11.97 15.01 -7.66
CA GLU A 27 13.08 15.69 -8.36
C GLU A 27 13.19 15.31 -9.83
N SER A 28 12.59 14.18 -10.23
CA SER A 28 12.59 13.72 -11.63
C SER A 28 11.47 14.38 -12.42
N ASN A 29 11.82 15.06 -13.51
CA ASN A 29 10.85 15.67 -14.43
C ASN A 29 9.94 14.63 -15.07
N ASP A 30 10.48 13.46 -15.43
CA ASP A 30 9.71 12.36 -16.01
C ASP A 30 8.66 11.84 -15.03
N ASN A 31 9.05 11.66 -13.77
CA ASN A 31 8.12 11.24 -12.72
C ASN A 31 7.03 12.30 -12.47
N GLN A 32 7.38 13.58 -12.50
CA GLN A 32 6.41 14.66 -12.35
C GLN A 32 5.40 14.66 -13.52
N MET A 33 5.87 14.50 -14.74
CA MET A 33 5.02 14.44 -15.93
C MET A 33 4.03 13.28 -15.84
N VAL A 34 4.51 12.07 -15.55
CA VAL A 34 3.67 10.88 -15.40
C VAL A 34 2.66 11.07 -14.27
N ARG A 35 3.11 11.61 -13.13
CA ARG A 35 2.24 11.87 -11.97
C ARG A 35 1.13 12.87 -12.28
N MET A 36 1.44 13.94 -13.04
CA MET A 36 0.43 14.92 -13.47
C MET A 36 -0.64 14.27 -14.35
N ALA A 37 -0.24 13.44 -15.31
CA ALA A 37 -1.15 12.71 -16.18
C ALA A 37 -2.03 11.72 -15.40
N GLN A 38 -1.43 10.97 -14.46
CA GLN A 38 -2.15 10.05 -13.60
C GLN A 38 -3.14 10.76 -12.68
N ASN A 39 -2.74 11.88 -12.08
CA ASN A 39 -3.60 12.68 -11.22
C ASN A 39 -4.83 13.19 -11.98
N GLU A 40 -4.62 13.71 -13.19
CA GLU A 40 -5.72 14.17 -14.03
C GLU A 40 -6.66 13.01 -14.43
N THR A 41 -6.10 11.86 -14.78
CA THR A 41 -6.88 10.70 -15.20
C THR A 41 -7.70 10.10 -14.05
N HIS A 42 -7.13 10.01 -12.85
CA HIS A 42 -7.78 9.35 -11.70
C HIS A 42 -8.61 10.29 -10.83
N PHE A 43 -8.21 11.55 -10.71
CA PHE A 43 -8.82 12.50 -9.77
C PHE A 43 -9.41 13.72 -10.46
N GLY A 44 -9.15 13.92 -11.75
CA GLY A 44 -9.60 15.13 -12.48
C GLY A 44 -8.93 16.42 -12.01
N ARG A 45 -7.83 16.35 -11.27
CA ARG A 45 -7.07 17.50 -10.80
C ARG A 45 -5.61 17.13 -10.49
N TYR A 46 -4.75 18.14 -10.49
CA TYR A 46 -3.40 17.98 -9.96
C TYR A 46 -3.43 17.93 -8.43
N ILE A 47 -2.71 16.97 -7.85
CA ILE A 47 -2.55 16.85 -6.40
C ILE A 47 -1.13 17.33 -6.05
N PRO A 48 -0.98 18.45 -5.34
CA PRO A 48 0.32 18.95 -4.91
C PRO A 48 1.05 17.95 -3.99
N MET A 49 2.38 17.98 -4.00
CA MET A 49 3.18 17.12 -3.14
C MET A 49 2.89 17.34 -1.66
N ASP A 50 2.66 18.58 -1.25
CA ASP A 50 2.31 18.92 0.13
C ASP A 50 1.03 18.23 0.59
N GLU A 51 0.03 18.13 -0.28
CA GLU A 51 -1.20 17.38 0.03
C GLU A 51 -0.92 15.89 0.21
N VAL A 52 -0.08 15.31 -0.64
CA VAL A 52 0.31 13.90 -0.52
C VAL A 52 1.04 13.64 0.80
N ILE A 53 2.00 14.49 1.15
CA ILE A 53 2.75 14.40 2.41
C ILE A 53 1.82 14.52 3.62
N ASN A 54 0.90 15.48 3.59
CA ASN A 54 -0.08 15.65 4.66
C ASN A 54 -1.00 14.43 4.81
N ASN A 55 -1.41 13.83 3.71
CA ASN A 55 -2.22 12.61 3.72
C ASN A 55 -1.45 11.41 4.30
N VAL A 56 -0.17 11.27 3.97
CA VAL A 56 0.69 10.23 4.56
C VAL A 56 0.82 10.44 6.07
N GLU A 57 1.04 11.67 6.51
CA GLU A 57 1.13 11.99 7.94
C GLU A 57 -0.18 11.73 8.70
N ALA A 58 -1.32 11.93 8.06
CA ALA A 58 -2.64 11.76 8.66
C ALA A 58 -3.04 10.29 8.87
N VAL A 59 -2.37 9.33 8.22
CA VAL A 59 -2.67 7.90 8.38
C VAL A 59 -2.47 7.47 9.83
N THR A 60 -3.47 6.79 10.39
CA THR A 60 -3.45 6.27 11.75
C THR A 60 -3.27 4.75 11.79
N GLU A 61 -2.98 4.21 12.96
CA GLU A 61 -2.94 2.76 13.19
C GLU A 61 -4.32 2.13 12.95
N GLU A 62 -5.39 2.85 13.30
CA GLU A 62 -6.77 2.45 13.06
C GLU A 62 -7.08 2.32 11.57
N ASP A 63 -6.65 3.29 10.76
CA ASP A 63 -6.85 3.25 9.29
C ASP A 63 -6.22 1.99 8.68
N ILE A 64 -5.01 1.64 9.14
CA ILE A 64 -4.31 0.43 8.68
C ILE A 64 -5.06 -0.83 9.10
N LEU A 65 -5.53 -0.89 10.34
CA LEU A 65 -6.29 -2.03 10.83
C LEU A 65 -7.59 -2.21 10.06
N GLU A 66 -8.36 -1.15 9.86
CA GLU A 66 -9.61 -1.16 9.10
C GLU A 66 -9.40 -1.63 7.67
N LEU A 67 -8.35 -1.12 7.01
CA LEU A 67 -8.00 -1.55 5.67
C LEU A 67 -7.60 -3.02 5.64
N ALA A 68 -6.79 -3.47 6.59
CA ALA A 68 -6.38 -4.87 6.70
C ALA A 68 -7.58 -5.80 6.92
N GLU A 69 -8.52 -5.43 7.76
CA GLU A 69 -9.76 -6.20 7.98
C GLU A 69 -10.61 -6.29 6.71
N SER A 70 -10.65 -5.22 5.92
CA SER A 70 -11.41 -5.20 4.67
C SER A 70 -10.77 -6.03 3.57
N LEU A 71 -9.43 -6.06 3.50
CA LEU A 71 -8.68 -6.74 2.45
C LEU A 71 -8.44 -8.23 2.76
N PHE A 72 -8.08 -8.55 4.00
CA PHE A 72 -7.67 -9.90 4.40
C PHE A 72 -8.84 -10.77 4.85
N GLN A 73 -9.87 -10.85 4.03
CA GLN A 73 -10.99 -11.75 4.21
C GLN A 73 -10.73 -13.06 3.45
N GLY A 74 -11.06 -14.18 4.06
CA GLY A 74 -10.76 -15.52 3.52
C GLY A 74 -11.24 -15.76 2.09
N ASN A 75 -12.34 -15.15 1.70
CA ASN A 75 -12.90 -15.27 0.35
C ASN A 75 -12.24 -14.36 -0.71
N ARG A 76 -11.27 -13.55 -0.32
CA ARG A 76 -10.58 -12.60 -1.21
C ARG A 76 -9.14 -13.01 -1.54
N PHE A 77 -8.70 -14.13 -1.03
CA PHE A 77 -7.36 -14.63 -1.32
C PHE A 77 -7.36 -15.55 -2.55
N ALA A 78 -6.31 -15.42 -3.35
CA ALA A 78 -5.99 -16.34 -4.43
C ALA A 78 -4.53 -16.77 -4.32
N LEU A 79 -4.27 -18.05 -4.49
CA LEU A 79 -2.92 -18.60 -4.51
C LEU A 79 -2.60 -19.12 -5.91
N THR A 80 -1.51 -18.61 -6.49
CA THR A 80 -0.97 -19.11 -7.76
C THR A 80 0.41 -19.70 -7.51
N LEU A 81 0.61 -20.93 -7.95
CA LEU A 81 1.85 -21.67 -7.80
C LEU A 81 2.44 -22.00 -9.17
N LEU A 82 3.73 -21.78 -9.33
CA LEU A 82 4.49 -22.12 -10.52
C LEU A 82 5.72 -22.93 -10.10
N GLY A 83 5.83 -24.18 -10.57
CA GLY A 83 6.94 -25.05 -10.25
C GLY A 83 6.54 -26.54 -10.31
N PRO A 84 7.37 -27.46 -9.82
CA PRO A 84 7.10 -28.89 -9.82
C PRO A 84 6.10 -29.26 -8.72
N VAL A 85 4.88 -28.77 -8.85
CA VAL A 85 3.78 -29.02 -7.90
C VAL A 85 3.09 -30.34 -8.30
N THR A 86 3.16 -31.33 -7.42
CA THR A 86 2.58 -32.66 -7.67
C THR A 86 1.20 -32.84 -7.04
N ASP A 87 0.94 -32.14 -5.95
CA ASP A 87 -0.35 -32.20 -5.24
C ASP A 87 -0.80 -30.79 -4.83
N LYS A 88 -1.92 -30.35 -5.39
CA LYS A 88 -2.49 -29.04 -5.08
C LYS A 88 -3.12 -28.96 -3.68
N HIS A 89 -3.55 -30.09 -3.13
CA HIS A 89 -4.25 -30.12 -1.83
C HIS A 89 -3.31 -29.80 -0.65
N VAL A 90 -2.00 -29.95 -0.83
CA VAL A 90 -0.99 -29.56 0.19
C VAL A 90 -1.10 -28.09 0.58
N PHE A 91 -1.64 -27.27 -0.31
CA PHE A 91 -1.69 -25.80 -0.12
C PHE A 91 -3.09 -25.30 0.29
N ASP A 92 -4.09 -26.16 0.37
CA ASP A 92 -5.46 -25.76 0.70
C ASP A 92 -5.55 -25.11 2.09
N ASP A 93 -4.72 -25.54 3.04
CA ASP A 93 -4.66 -25.00 4.40
C ASP A 93 -3.85 -23.69 4.53
N MET A 94 -3.19 -23.25 3.46
CA MET A 94 -2.41 -22.01 3.47
C MET A 94 -3.27 -20.77 3.28
N LEU A 95 -4.46 -20.91 2.75
CA LEU A 95 -5.41 -19.82 2.60
C LEU A 95 -6.28 -19.71 3.83
N PRO A 96 -6.43 -18.50 4.37
CA PRO A 96 -7.33 -18.29 5.51
C PRO A 96 -8.80 -18.49 5.16
#